data_a703c5a5943a097d33dc72a5983d2451
#
_entry.id   a703c5a5943a097d33dc72a5983d2451
#
_cell.length_a   1.000
_cell.length_b   1.000
_cell.length_c   1.000
_cell.angle_alpha   90.00
_cell.angle_beta   90.00
_cell.angle_gamma   90.00
#
_symmetry.space_group_name_H-M   'P 1'
#
loop_
_entity.id
_entity.type
_entity.pdbx_description
1 polymer ?
#
loop_
_entity_poly.entity_id
_entity_poly.type
_entity_poly.pdbx_seq_one_letter_code
_entity_poly.pdbx_strand_id
1 'polypeptide(L)'
;MKYRKIFALLLAAATLFSLAACGETAAGPEATPDPALDESAATVSGQTLTFGGAADDVFSLSLDYEESLNPIKTQSTLNQLVDCLVYDRLFEVDENFNVTSRILSDWYYSKNEDSAGVWVLKVREGIQMHDGSTLTAQDVAYSVSCIFTSERHKHLQQQVGRVYSSAYNGEVYLAVEGADNAQLPQRMSIPVIKSGSVGDEIPVGSGPYMYNEDRTALVKFDGYENSESLPLDEVQLRAYRGMEELITEFESGLVDLVVNDPTGIYNMGYGGKNEKRTITTTNLHFIGFNSQSRFFQYDAYRYAMNWIVNRNKIVSDTLDGNAVATVLPVHPNSALYDTSIASQFSYDPSRCLTELERGGCRDLDADGMLEFALSGMKVDIELNFAVCADNAAKVQEARRIAEDLEAIGIAVNLRELTWKDYLAALRSGYIDFDQEEPEIVMDMYLAEVALTGDWNILTLISGVNYGGWDNSELEELTEAYLGAKDDDRAQAVNDWLQLLTTTTVILPVCFETREVISHLGVISGMSPNQYDVFNNITAWTVNIG
;
A
#
# COMPACT_ATOMS: atom_id res chain seq x y z
N MET A 1 14.55 -0.75 -29.44
CA MET A 1 14.95 0.51 -28.80
C MET A 1 13.96 1.68 -28.93
N LYS A 2 13.31 1.96 -30.08
CA LYS A 2 12.33 3.07 -30.17
C LYS A 2 11.01 2.82 -29.42
N TYR A 3 10.58 1.60 -29.27
CA TYR A 3 9.32 1.25 -28.61
C TYR A 3 9.43 1.20 -27.06
N ARG A 4 10.60 0.90 -26.49
CA ARG A 4 10.85 0.95 -25.04
C ARG A 4 10.73 2.36 -24.44
N LYS A 5 11.13 3.40 -25.15
CA LYS A 5 11.02 4.79 -24.66
C LYS A 5 9.58 5.32 -24.64
N ILE A 6 8.71 4.80 -25.52
CA ILE A 6 7.26 5.18 -25.54
C ILE A 6 6.53 4.48 -24.40
N PHE A 7 6.92 3.25 -24.06
CA PHE A 7 6.33 2.51 -22.94
C PHE A 7 6.68 3.14 -21.57
N ALA A 8 7.94 3.57 -21.39
CA ALA A 8 8.37 4.24 -20.16
C ALA A 8 7.62 5.58 -19.92
N LEU A 9 7.27 6.31 -20.98
CA LEU A 9 6.50 7.57 -20.85
C LEU A 9 5.03 7.33 -20.47
N LEU A 10 4.46 6.20 -20.86
CA LEU A 10 3.08 5.83 -20.50
C LEU A 10 3.00 5.26 -19.07
N LEU A 11 4.03 4.55 -18.59
CA LEU A 11 4.10 4.06 -17.21
C LEU A 11 4.23 5.21 -16.20
N ALA A 12 5.08 6.21 -16.51
CA ALA A 12 5.24 7.38 -15.65
C ALA A 12 3.93 8.18 -15.45
N ALA A 13 3.01 8.13 -16.42
CA ALA A 13 1.71 8.79 -16.29
C ALA A 13 0.72 8.03 -15.38
N ALA A 14 0.91 6.74 -15.15
CA ALA A 14 -0.09 5.89 -14.50
C ALA A 14 0.20 5.59 -13.03
N THR A 15 1.47 5.58 -12.62
CA THR A 15 1.82 5.65 -11.18
C THR A 15 1.40 6.97 -10.54
N LEU A 16 1.07 7.98 -11.37
CA LEU A 16 0.58 9.29 -10.94
C LEU A 16 -0.90 9.30 -10.55
N PHE A 17 -1.70 8.35 -11.01
CA PHE A 17 -3.14 8.35 -10.72
C PHE A 17 -3.52 7.69 -9.39
N SER A 18 -2.66 6.87 -8.80
CA SER A 18 -2.87 6.39 -7.42
C SER A 18 -2.55 7.46 -6.35
N LEU A 19 -1.88 8.56 -6.76
CA LEU A 19 -1.50 9.69 -5.91
C LEU A 19 -2.27 10.99 -6.26
N ALA A 20 -3.07 11.02 -7.34
CA ALA A 20 -3.71 12.21 -7.88
C ALA A 20 -5.12 12.50 -7.31
N ALA A 21 -5.41 12.05 -6.09
CA ALA A 21 -6.55 12.58 -5.33
C ALA A 21 -6.24 13.92 -4.63
N CYS A 22 -5.15 14.59 -4.99
CA CYS A 22 -4.72 15.85 -4.40
C CYS A 22 -4.62 16.93 -5.45
N GLY A 23 -5.61 17.78 -5.55
CA GLY A 23 -5.55 18.96 -6.38
C GLY A 23 -6.76 19.85 -6.22
N GLU A 24 -6.74 20.69 -5.19
CA GLU A 24 -7.06 22.11 -5.31
C GLU A 24 -6.83 22.79 -3.97
N THR A 25 -5.98 23.81 -3.97
CA THR A 25 -5.60 24.59 -2.80
C THR A 25 -6.75 25.54 -2.42
N ALA A 26 -7.28 25.37 -1.21
CA ALA A 26 -7.97 26.45 -0.50
C ALA A 26 -7.11 26.86 0.70
N ALA A 27 -6.81 28.17 0.78
CA ALA A 27 -6.02 28.77 1.85
C ALA A 27 -6.73 28.59 3.21
N GLY A 28 -6.04 27.95 4.16
CA GLY A 28 -6.53 27.78 5.53
C GLY A 28 -6.38 29.04 6.38
N PRO A 29 -7.23 29.24 7.39
CA PRO A 29 -7.09 30.30 8.36
C PRO A 29 -6.08 29.98 9.45
N GLU A 30 -5.41 31.02 9.96
CA GLU A 30 -4.40 31.00 11.02
C GLU A 30 -4.90 30.34 12.32
N ALA A 31 -4.05 29.48 12.89
CA ALA A 31 -4.30 28.81 14.17
C ALA A 31 -4.18 29.79 15.36
N THR A 32 -5.19 29.83 16.18
CA THR A 32 -5.15 30.44 17.54
C THR A 32 -4.83 29.38 18.58
N PRO A 33 -4.04 29.69 19.63
CA PRO A 33 -3.62 28.70 20.62
C PRO A 33 -4.73 28.36 21.62
N ASP A 34 -4.80 27.04 21.91
CA ASP A 34 -5.75 26.38 22.78
C ASP A 34 -5.51 26.72 24.29
N PRO A 35 -6.54 26.96 25.09
CA PRO A 35 -6.39 27.14 26.53
C PRO A 35 -6.35 25.80 27.27
N ALA A 36 -5.45 25.71 28.24
CA ALA A 36 -5.17 24.56 29.09
C ALA A 36 -6.43 23.93 29.72
N LEU A 37 -6.55 22.61 29.65
CA LEU A 37 -7.55 21.81 30.32
C LEU A 37 -7.23 21.67 31.80
N ASP A 38 -8.16 22.08 32.66
CA ASP A 38 -8.14 21.96 34.11
C ASP A 38 -8.65 20.58 34.52
N GLU A 39 -7.80 19.79 35.18
CA GLU A 39 -8.19 18.52 35.80
C GLU A 39 -8.92 18.76 37.10
N SER A 40 -10.24 18.68 37.12
CA SER A 40 -11.01 18.51 38.34
C SER A 40 -11.95 17.30 38.26
N ALA A 41 -11.62 16.28 39.03
CA ALA A 41 -12.41 15.10 39.26
C ALA A 41 -13.74 15.46 39.96
N ALA A 42 -14.86 15.18 39.30
CA ALA A 42 -16.17 15.15 39.93
C ALA A 42 -16.68 13.71 40.00
N THR A 43 -16.71 13.13 41.18
CA THR A 43 -17.43 11.91 41.51
C THR A 43 -18.93 12.18 41.50
N VAL A 44 -19.67 11.57 40.61
CA VAL A 44 -21.12 11.46 40.65
C VAL A 44 -21.52 10.01 40.77
N SER A 45 -22.37 9.75 41.78
CA SER A 45 -22.86 8.43 42.22
C SER A 45 -23.67 7.68 41.16
N GLY A 46 -23.32 6.41 40.97
CA GLY A 46 -24.31 5.33 40.75
C GLY A 46 -25.11 5.37 39.46
N GLN A 47 -24.52 5.63 38.30
CA GLN A 47 -25.05 5.19 37.03
C GLN A 47 -23.96 4.36 36.35
N THR A 48 -24.30 3.11 36.04
CA THR A 48 -23.51 2.29 35.11
C THR A 48 -23.55 3.04 33.79
N LEU A 49 -22.48 3.74 33.45
CA LEU A 49 -22.32 4.30 32.11
C LEU A 49 -22.16 3.10 31.19
N THR A 50 -23.21 2.76 30.46
CA THR A 50 -23.13 1.92 29.27
C THR A 50 -22.27 2.69 28.26
N PHE A 51 -21.02 2.32 28.17
CA PHE A 51 -20.08 2.89 27.21
C PHE A 51 -20.26 2.15 25.89
N GLY A 52 -20.62 2.87 24.83
CA GLY A 52 -20.52 2.44 23.46
C GLY A 52 -21.75 1.69 22.95
N GLY A 53 -22.61 2.39 22.35
CA GLY A 53 -23.60 1.97 21.37
C GLY A 53 -23.54 2.96 20.22
N ALA A 54 -24.01 2.58 19.05
CA ALA A 54 -24.38 3.54 18.02
C ALA A 54 -25.36 4.55 18.65
N ALA A 55 -25.26 5.83 18.29
CA ALA A 55 -26.09 6.86 18.92
C ALA A 55 -27.60 6.67 18.65
N ASP A 56 -27.96 5.83 17.69
CA ASP A 56 -29.31 5.67 17.13
C ASP A 56 -29.77 4.20 16.99
N ASP A 57 -29.15 3.26 17.68
CA ASP A 57 -29.44 1.82 17.63
C ASP A 57 -29.32 1.20 16.22
N VAL A 58 -28.54 1.83 15.33
CA VAL A 58 -28.35 1.43 13.93
C VAL A 58 -26.88 1.37 13.62
N PHE A 59 -26.44 0.38 12.87
CA PHE A 59 -25.07 0.33 12.35
C PHE A 59 -25.01 1.00 10.97
N SER A 60 -24.18 2.01 10.84
CA SER A 60 -24.10 2.86 9.65
C SER A 60 -22.69 2.96 9.09
N LEU A 61 -22.60 2.96 7.76
CA LEU A 61 -21.40 3.26 6.99
C LEU A 61 -21.64 4.49 6.10
N SER A 62 -20.56 5.20 5.75
CA SER A 62 -20.63 6.27 4.77
C SER A 62 -20.51 5.72 3.35
N LEU A 63 -21.30 6.26 2.42
CA LEU A 63 -21.29 5.92 0.99
C LEU A 63 -21.26 7.18 0.13
N ASP A 64 -20.43 7.20 -0.89
CA ASP A 64 -20.31 8.29 -1.84
C ASP A 64 -21.24 8.05 -3.04
N TYR A 65 -22.41 8.67 -3.01
CA TYR A 65 -23.41 8.57 -4.08
C TYR A 65 -23.10 9.41 -5.33
N GLU A 66 -22.10 10.30 -5.26
CA GLU A 66 -21.63 11.07 -6.42
C GLU A 66 -20.70 10.23 -7.31
N GLU A 67 -20.11 9.17 -6.73
CA GLU A 67 -19.26 8.21 -7.41
C GLU A 67 -20.01 6.93 -7.79
N SER A 68 -19.43 6.15 -8.69
CA SER A 68 -20.03 4.88 -9.14
C SER A 68 -20.16 3.87 -7.99
N LEU A 69 -21.29 3.19 -7.90
CA LEU A 69 -21.51 2.05 -6.99
C LEU A 69 -21.07 0.70 -7.61
N ASN A 70 -20.46 0.75 -8.79
CA ASN A 70 -19.99 -0.43 -9.47
C ASN A 70 -18.54 -0.76 -9.03
N PRO A 71 -18.26 -1.94 -8.45
CA PRO A 71 -16.95 -2.28 -7.87
C PRO A 71 -15.82 -2.31 -8.91
N ILE A 72 -16.15 -2.43 -10.20
CA ILE A 72 -15.17 -2.40 -11.30
C ILE A 72 -14.81 -0.96 -11.70
N LYS A 73 -15.64 0.03 -11.37
CA LYS A 73 -15.55 1.41 -11.88
C LYS A 73 -15.25 2.43 -10.79
N THR A 74 -15.77 2.24 -9.57
CA THR A 74 -15.68 3.25 -8.49
C THR A 74 -14.25 3.66 -8.16
N GLN A 75 -14.02 4.96 -7.98
CA GLN A 75 -12.76 5.52 -7.47
C GLN A 75 -12.85 5.83 -5.97
N SER A 76 -14.05 5.91 -5.41
CA SER A 76 -14.28 6.20 -4.00
C SER A 76 -13.80 5.07 -3.10
N THR A 77 -12.95 5.37 -2.12
CA THR A 77 -12.49 4.43 -1.09
C THR A 77 -13.62 4.02 -0.14
N LEU A 78 -14.61 4.90 0.07
CA LEU A 78 -15.80 4.59 0.86
C LEU A 78 -16.66 3.54 0.16
N ASN A 79 -16.87 3.68 -1.16
CA ASN A 79 -17.62 2.70 -1.93
C ASN A 79 -16.87 1.37 -2.00
N GLN A 80 -15.53 1.40 -2.10
CA GLN A 80 -14.70 0.19 -2.04
C GLN A 80 -14.79 -0.53 -0.69
N LEU A 81 -14.96 0.22 0.41
CA LEU A 81 -15.21 -0.35 1.73
C LEU A 81 -16.55 -1.09 1.75
N VAL A 82 -17.62 -0.46 1.23
CA VAL A 82 -18.96 -1.07 1.15
C VAL A 82 -18.97 -2.27 0.20
N ASP A 83 -18.20 -2.23 -0.90
CA ASP A 83 -18.06 -3.33 -1.86
C ASP A 83 -17.58 -4.63 -1.20
N CYS A 84 -16.80 -4.57 -0.12
CA CYS A 84 -16.36 -5.75 0.64
C CYS A 84 -17.53 -6.53 1.28
N LEU A 85 -18.66 -5.87 1.53
CA LEU A 85 -19.90 -6.52 2.04
C LEU A 85 -20.79 -7.08 0.92
N VAL A 86 -20.64 -6.56 -0.30
CA VAL A 86 -21.55 -6.87 -1.43
C VAL A 86 -20.96 -7.91 -2.37
N TYR A 87 -19.65 -7.96 -2.51
CA TYR A 87 -18.98 -8.80 -3.50
C TYR A 87 -17.95 -9.72 -2.86
N ASP A 88 -18.06 -11.03 -3.09
CA ASP A 88 -16.96 -11.93 -2.83
C ASP A 88 -15.76 -11.59 -3.68
N ARG A 89 -14.58 -11.86 -3.15
CA ARG A 89 -13.33 -11.71 -3.88
C ARG A 89 -12.88 -13.03 -4.50
N LEU A 90 -12.20 -12.95 -5.65
CA LEU A 90 -11.63 -14.14 -6.29
C LEU A 90 -10.63 -14.82 -5.35
N PHE A 91 -9.73 -14.04 -4.77
CA PHE A 91 -8.83 -14.46 -3.71
C PHE A 91 -8.92 -13.51 -2.52
N GLU A 92 -8.76 -14.03 -1.34
CA GLU A 92 -8.60 -13.31 -0.09
C GLU A 92 -7.13 -13.40 0.33
N VAL A 93 -6.57 -12.31 0.86
CA VAL A 93 -5.19 -12.25 1.32
C VAL A 93 -5.21 -11.82 2.78
N ASP A 94 -4.65 -12.67 3.66
CA ASP A 94 -4.62 -12.40 5.10
C ASP A 94 -3.52 -11.40 5.49
N GLU A 95 -3.41 -11.07 6.79
CA GLU A 95 -2.40 -10.19 7.35
C GLU A 95 -0.96 -10.73 7.26
N ASN A 96 -0.79 -12.00 6.90
CA ASN A 96 0.49 -12.66 6.66
C ASN A 96 0.77 -12.87 5.17
N PHE A 97 -0.09 -12.30 4.31
CA PHE A 97 -0.03 -12.40 2.85
C PHE A 97 -0.24 -13.83 2.30
N ASN A 98 -0.87 -14.71 3.08
CA ASN A 98 -1.32 -16.01 2.58
C ASN A 98 -2.61 -15.83 1.78
N VAL A 99 -2.74 -16.63 0.72
CA VAL A 99 -3.88 -16.59 -0.19
C VAL A 99 -4.88 -17.68 0.16
N THR A 100 -6.13 -17.28 0.31
CA THR A 100 -7.29 -18.17 0.44
C THR A 100 -8.38 -17.78 -0.54
N SER A 101 -9.44 -18.56 -0.63
CA SER A 101 -10.62 -18.21 -1.42
C SER A 101 -11.88 -18.86 -0.86
N ARG A 102 -12.94 -18.06 -0.70
CA ARG A 102 -14.28 -18.57 -0.37
C ARG A 102 -14.96 -19.21 -1.57
N ILE A 103 -14.73 -18.68 -2.76
CA ILE A 103 -15.44 -19.07 -3.98
C ILE A 103 -14.75 -20.17 -4.79
N LEU A 104 -13.49 -20.48 -4.48
CA LEU A 104 -12.76 -21.56 -5.14
C LEU A 104 -12.65 -22.78 -4.21
N SER A 105 -12.80 -23.99 -4.77
CA SER A 105 -12.54 -25.24 -4.07
C SER A 105 -11.09 -25.70 -4.20
N ASP A 106 -10.41 -25.28 -5.27
CA ASP A 106 -9.03 -25.66 -5.58
C ASP A 106 -8.45 -24.70 -6.63
N TRP A 107 -7.13 -24.48 -6.61
CA TRP A 107 -6.42 -23.78 -7.68
C TRP A 107 -4.96 -24.25 -7.76
N TYR A 108 -4.41 -24.30 -8.96
CA TYR A 108 -3.03 -24.70 -9.18
C TYR A 108 -2.43 -24.07 -10.44
N TYR A 109 -1.10 -23.90 -10.41
CA TYR A 109 -0.35 -23.42 -11.55
C TYR A 109 0.16 -24.58 -12.40
N SER A 110 -0.24 -24.64 -13.67
CA SER A 110 0.17 -25.63 -14.64
C SER A 110 1.12 -25.01 -15.66
N LYS A 111 2.34 -25.54 -15.74
CA LYS A 111 3.35 -25.11 -16.72
C LYS A 111 3.95 -26.34 -17.38
N ASN A 112 3.99 -26.37 -18.72
CA ASN A 112 4.71 -27.34 -19.51
C ASN A 112 6.01 -26.72 -20.05
N GLU A 113 7.00 -27.56 -20.40
CA GLU A 113 8.32 -27.11 -20.87
C GLU A 113 8.25 -26.16 -22.08
N ASP A 114 7.24 -26.34 -22.96
CA ASP A 114 7.09 -25.63 -24.24
C ASP A 114 5.98 -24.54 -24.22
N SER A 115 5.34 -24.25 -23.08
CA SER A 115 4.23 -23.30 -23.02
C SER A 115 4.32 -22.37 -21.82
N ALA A 116 3.78 -21.15 -21.96
CA ALA A 116 3.54 -20.26 -20.84
C ALA A 116 2.66 -20.94 -19.78
N GLY A 117 2.92 -20.65 -18.50
CA GLY A 117 2.16 -21.20 -17.40
C GLY A 117 0.71 -20.69 -17.38
N VAL A 118 -0.18 -21.53 -16.88
CA VAL A 118 -1.62 -21.25 -16.78
C VAL A 118 -2.09 -21.57 -15.36
N TRP A 119 -2.81 -20.67 -14.73
CA TRP A 119 -3.57 -20.95 -13.52
C TRP A 119 -4.89 -21.64 -13.87
N VAL A 120 -5.17 -22.75 -13.21
CA VAL A 120 -6.45 -23.45 -13.28
C VAL A 120 -7.17 -23.29 -11.96
N LEU A 121 -8.38 -22.72 -11.99
CA LEU A 121 -9.19 -22.43 -10.82
C LEU A 121 -10.48 -23.26 -10.90
N LYS A 122 -10.83 -23.94 -9.80
CA LYS A 122 -12.05 -24.72 -9.68
C LYS A 122 -13.04 -23.95 -8.80
N VAL A 123 -14.11 -23.48 -9.41
CA VAL A 123 -15.17 -22.77 -8.69
C VAL A 123 -15.95 -23.73 -7.80
N ARG A 124 -16.22 -23.33 -6.55
CA ARG A 124 -17.03 -24.08 -5.60
C ARG A 124 -18.48 -24.15 -6.08
N GLU A 125 -19.10 -25.30 -5.99
CA GLU A 125 -20.50 -25.47 -6.36
C GLU A 125 -21.45 -24.91 -5.29
N GLY A 126 -22.62 -24.42 -5.72
CA GLY A 126 -23.73 -24.05 -4.84
C GLY A 126 -23.68 -22.65 -4.26
N ILE A 127 -22.68 -21.82 -4.58
CA ILE A 127 -22.65 -20.43 -4.16
C ILE A 127 -23.78 -19.66 -4.85
N GLN A 128 -24.66 -19.04 -4.06
CA GLN A 128 -25.74 -18.23 -4.59
C GLN A 128 -25.30 -16.78 -4.81
N MET A 129 -25.81 -16.19 -5.88
CA MET A 129 -25.70 -14.75 -6.15
C MET A 129 -26.96 -14.01 -5.72
N HIS A 130 -26.90 -12.70 -5.55
CA HIS A 130 -27.99 -11.86 -5.01
C HIS A 130 -29.28 -11.93 -5.83
N ASP A 131 -29.23 -12.34 -7.09
CA ASP A 131 -30.40 -12.53 -7.93
C ASP A 131 -30.97 -13.97 -7.89
N GLY A 132 -30.45 -14.82 -7.00
CA GLY A 132 -30.82 -16.22 -6.84
C GLY A 132 -30.19 -17.17 -7.83
N SER A 133 -29.39 -16.70 -8.78
CA SER A 133 -28.60 -17.56 -9.66
C SER A 133 -27.41 -18.17 -8.93
N THR A 134 -26.79 -19.22 -9.50
CA THR A 134 -25.57 -19.83 -8.95
C THR A 134 -24.33 -19.22 -9.61
N LEU A 135 -23.31 -18.90 -8.81
CA LEU A 135 -22.00 -18.45 -9.30
C LEU A 135 -21.32 -19.56 -10.11
N THR A 136 -20.75 -19.20 -11.25
CA THR A 136 -20.14 -20.13 -12.21
C THR A 136 -18.72 -19.71 -12.61
N ALA A 137 -17.98 -20.63 -13.22
CA ALA A 137 -16.68 -20.32 -13.81
C ALA A 137 -16.75 -19.20 -14.87
N GLN A 138 -17.89 -19.03 -15.54
CA GLN A 138 -18.10 -17.95 -16.49
C GLN A 138 -18.12 -16.58 -15.81
N ASP A 139 -18.73 -16.48 -14.62
CA ASP A 139 -18.80 -15.23 -13.85
C ASP A 139 -17.40 -14.82 -13.38
N VAL A 140 -16.60 -15.76 -12.91
CA VAL A 140 -15.20 -15.53 -12.51
C VAL A 140 -14.36 -15.08 -13.70
N ALA A 141 -14.40 -15.82 -14.83
CA ALA A 141 -13.63 -15.46 -16.02
C ALA A 141 -14.04 -14.08 -16.57
N TYR A 142 -15.34 -13.77 -16.52
CA TYR A 142 -15.87 -12.48 -16.93
C TYR A 142 -15.36 -11.35 -16.03
N SER A 143 -15.38 -11.52 -14.70
CA SER A 143 -14.92 -10.54 -13.73
C SER A 143 -13.44 -10.20 -13.96
N VAL A 144 -12.58 -11.22 -14.12
CA VAL A 144 -11.17 -11.02 -14.47
C VAL A 144 -11.02 -10.19 -15.74
N SER A 145 -11.78 -10.53 -16.81
CA SER A 145 -11.73 -9.77 -18.05
C SER A 145 -12.15 -8.31 -17.86
N CYS A 146 -13.17 -8.03 -17.04
CA CYS A 146 -13.62 -6.68 -16.73
C CYS A 146 -12.55 -5.88 -15.97
N ILE A 147 -11.89 -6.48 -14.98
CA ILE A 147 -10.79 -5.88 -14.22
C ILE A 147 -9.64 -5.47 -15.14
N PHE A 148 -9.19 -6.38 -16.02
CA PHE A 148 -8.07 -6.12 -16.92
C PHE A 148 -8.42 -5.26 -18.14
N THR A 149 -9.62 -4.73 -18.22
CA THR A 149 -10.06 -3.72 -19.20
C THR A 149 -10.56 -2.42 -18.55
N SER A 150 -10.59 -2.35 -17.21
CA SER A 150 -11.08 -1.19 -16.46
C SER A 150 -9.99 -0.12 -16.27
N GLU A 151 -10.35 1.15 -16.44
CA GLU A 151 -9.46 2.28 -16.15
C GLU A 151 -9.08 2.34 -14.65
N ARG A 152 -9.99 1.99 -13.74
CA ARG A 152 -9.71 1.91 -12.31
C ARG A 152 -8.53 0.99 -11.99
N HIS A 153 -8.47 -0.18 -12.64
CA HIS A 153 -7.48 -1.21 -12.37
C HIS A 153 -6.26 -1.14 -13.30
N LYS A 154 -6.03 0.00 -13.91
CA LYS A 154 -4.92 0.21 -14.84
C LYS A 154 -3.54 -0.04 -14.20
N HIS A 155 -3.39 0.27 -12.92
CA HIS A 155 -2.18 -0.03 -12.16
C HIS A 155 -1.91 -1.54 -12.07
N LEU A 156 -2.95 -2.34 -11.82
CA LEU A 156 -2.83 -3.80 -11.78
C LEU A 156 -2.45 -4.36 -13.17
N GLN A 157 -3.07 -3.84 -14.23
CA GLN A 157 -2.71 -4.21 -15.61
C GLN A 157 -1.24 -3.90 -15.93
N GLN A 158 -0.71 -2.81 -15.40
CA GLN A 158 0.69 -2.42 -15.60
C GLN A 158 1.67 -3.30 -14.83
N GLN A 159 1.30 -3.71 -13.62
CA GLN A 159 2.13 -4.57 -12.77
C GLN A 159 2.11 -6.04 -13.21
N VAL A 160 1.00 -6.52 -13.75
CA VAL A 160 0.80 -7.94 -14.11
C VAL A 160 0.99 -8.18 -15.60
N GLY A 161 0.73 -7.17 -16.43
CA GLY A 161 0.54 -7.34 -17.85
C GLY A 161 -0.89 -7.72 -18.20
N ARG A 162 -1.13 -8.18 -19.43
CA ARG A 162 -2.44 -8.60 -19.87
C ARG A 162 -2.75 -10.01 -19.39
N VAL A 163 -3.85 -10.17 -18.68
CA VAL A 163 -4.36 -11.47 -18.26
C VAL A 163 -5.49 -11.91 -19.18
N TYR A 164 -5.35 -13.08 -19.77
CA TYR A 164 -6.42 -13.77 -20.50
C TYR A 164 -7.17 -14.67 -19.52
N SER A 165 -8.48 -14.60 -19.55
CA SER A 165 -9.36 -15.47 -18.76
C SER A 165 -10.35 -16.20 -19.66
N SER A 166 -10.60 -17.46 -19.38
CA SER A 166 -11.63 -18.27 -20.05
C SER A 166 -12.22 -19.29 -19.10
N ALA A 167 -13.47 -19.69 -19.37
CA ALA A 167 -14.15 -20.74 -18.63
C ALA A 167 -14.39 -21.95 -19.54
N TYR A 168 -14.04 -23.15 -19.07
CA TYR A 168 -14.26 -24.39 -19.79
C TYR A 168 -14.47 -25.54 -18.80
N ASN A 169 -15.49 -26.36 -19.02
CA ASN A 169 -15.86 -27.52 -18.18
C ASN A 169 -15.98 -27.20 -16.67
N GLY A 170 -16.46 -26.01 -16.30
CA GLY A 170 -16.60 -25.61 -14.91
C GLY A 170 -15.30 -25.08 -14.25
N GLU A 171 -14.22 -25.03 -14.97
CA GLU A 171 -12.93 -24.47 -14.53
C GLU A 171 -12.65 -23.13 -15.20
N VAL A 172 -11.86 -22.29 -14.51
CA VAL A 172 -11.35 -21.01 -15.04
C VAL A 172 -9.87 -21.16 -15.36
N TYR A 173 -9.46 -20.66 -16.51
CA TYR A 173 -8.08 -20.66 -16.95
C TYR A 173 -7.58 -19.22 -17.06
N LEU A 174 -6.49 -18.90 -16.34
CA LEU A 174 -5.86 -17.58 -16.36
C LEU A 174 -4.44 -17.71 -16.89
N ALA A 175 -4.10 -16.92 -17.90
CA ALA A 175 -2.76 -16.84 -18.46
C ALA A 175 -2.30 -15.39 -18.57
N VAL A 176 -1.04 -15.11 -18.21
CA VAL A 176 -0.40 -13.81 -18.39
C VAL A 176 0.31 -13.77 -19.74
N GLU A 177 0.10 -12.71 -20.53
CA GLU A 177 0.71 -12.56 -21.84
C GLU A 177 2.24 -12.42 -21.73
N GLY A 178 2.96 -13.36 -22.33
CA GLY A 178 4.41 -13.28 -22.48
C GLY A 178 5.23 -13.47 -21.20
N ALA A 179 4.60 -13.86 -20.08
CA ALA A 179 5.29 -14.04 -18.81
C ALA A 179 4.76 -15.26 -18.03
N ASP A 180 5.66 -15.92 -17.34
CA ASP A 180 5.30 -16.87 -16.29
C ASP A 180 5.01 -16.11 -15.00
N ASN A 181 3.85 -16.35 -14.40
CA ASN A 181 3.46 -15.69 -13.15
C ASN A 181 2.84 -16.69 -12.17
N ALA A 182 3.71 -17.42 -11.45
CA ALA A 182 3.29 -18.36 -10.42
C ALA A 182 2.72 -17.66 -9.16
N GLN A 183 2.87 -16.33 -9.06
CA GLN A 183 2.43 -15.52 -7.94
C GLN A 183 1.16 -14.71 -8.22
N LEU A 184 0.49 -14.96 -9.35
CA LEU A 184 -0.71 -14.23 -9.76
C LEU A 184 -1.83 -14.17 -8.68
N PRO A 185 -2.11 -15.24 -7.90
CA PRO A 185 -3.16 -15.21 -6.88
C PRO A 185 -3.01 -14.09 -5.85
N GLN A 186 -1.79 -13.73 -5.42
CA GLN A 186 -1.53 -12.67 -4.45
C GLN A 186 -1.96 -11.27 -4.95
N ARG A 187 -2.19 -11.13 -6.25
CA ARG A 187 -2.62 -9.88 -6.89
C ARG A 187 -4.10 -9.87 -7.27
N MET A 188 -4.76 -11.02 -7.15
CA MET A 188 -6.12 -11.21 -7.67
C MET A 188 -7.19 -11.13 -6.57
N SER A 189 -6.98 -10.30 -5.54
CA SER A 189 -8.04 -9.94 -4.59
C SER A 189 -9.01 -8.94 -5.25
N ILE A 190 -9.76 -9.42 -6.22
CA ILE A 190 -10.67 -8.64 -7.08
C ILE A 190 -12.12 -9.04 -6.83
N PRO A 191 -13.09 -8.12 -6.94
CA PRO A 191 -14.50 -8.45 -6.79
C PRO A 191 -14.98 -9.34 -7.93
N VAL A 192 -15.83 -10.31 -7.61
CA VAL A 192 -16.48 -11.19 -8.58
C VAL A 192 -17.93 -10.75 -8.77
N ILE A 193 -18.31 -10.50 -10.02
CA ILE A 193 -19.64 -10.07 -10.45
C ILE A 193 -20.25 -11.06 -11.44
N LYS A 194 -21.55 -11.06 -11.55
CA LYS A 194 -22.26 -11.87 -12.53
C LYS A 194 -21.88 -11.51 -13.97
N SER A 195 -21.71 -12.51 -14.80
CA SER A 195 -21.43 -12.33 -16.23
C SER A 195 -22.52 -11.49 -16.91
N GLY A 196 -22.08 -10.45 -17.61
CA GLY A 196 -22.96 -9.50 -18.31
C GLY A 196 -23.43 -8.30 -17.47
N SER A 197 -23.19 -8.26 -16.13
CA SER A 197 -23.69 -7.20 -15.26
C SER A 197 -22.78 -5.98 -15.10
N VAL A 198 -21.59 -5.93 -15.72
CA VAL A 198 -20.66 -4.78 -15.58
C VAL A 198 -21.26 -3.45 -16.07
N GLY A 199 -22.29 -3.51 -16.92
CA GLY A 199 -23.03 -2.33 -17.41
C GLY A 199 -23.96 -1.73 -16.37
N ASP A 200 -24.38 -2.50 -15.37
CA ASP A 200 -25.32 -2.10 -14.35
C ASP A 200 -24.63 -1.13 -13.36
N GLU A 201 -25.42 -0.29 -12.73
CA GLU A 201 -24.91 0.62 -11.70
C GLU A 201 -24.44 -0.16 -10.47
N ILE A 202 -25.20 -1.20 -10.11
CA ILE A 202 -24.86 -2.18 -9.08
C ILE A 202 -24.87 -3.56 -9.76
N PRO A 203 -23.71 -4.10 -10.15
CA PRO A 203 -23.61 -5.46 -10.67
C PRO A 203 -24.08 -6.49 -9.63
N VAL A 204 -24.55 -7.65 -10.10
CA VAL A 204 -24.96 -8.74 -9.20
C VAL A 204 -23.72 -9.35 -8.54
N GLY A 205 -23.69 -9.35 -7.21
CA GLY A 205 -22.65 -9.93 -6.36
C GLY A 205 -23.08 -11.24 -5.69
N SER A 206 -22.25 -11.73 -4.77
CA SER A 206 -22.47 -12.93 -3.97
C SER A 206 -22.00 -12.77 -2.52
N GLY A 207 -21.72 -11.53 -2.08
CA GLY A 207 -21.28 -11.21 -0.72
C GLY A 207 -22.36 -11.40 0.34
N PRO A 208 -22.01 -11.19 1.62
CA PRO A 208 -22.91 -11.40 2.76
C PRO A 208 -24.13 -10.46 2.80
N TYR A 209 -24.01 -9.30 2.18
CA TYR A 209 -25.07 -8.29 2.13
C TYR A 209 -25.36 -7.85 0.69
N MET A 210 -26.54 -7.31 0.46
CA MET A 210 -26.96 -6.75 -0.82
C MET A 210 -27.67 -5.42 -0.63
N TYR A 211 -27.61 -4.53 -1.62
CA TYR A 211 -28.35 -3.26 -1.57
C TYR A 211 -29.86 -3.50 -1.51
N ASN A 212 -30.57 -2.72 -0.68
CA ASN A 212 -32.02 -2.63 -0.75
C ASN A 212 -32.48 -1.89 -2.02
N GLU A 213 -33.80 -1.89 -2.31
CA GLU A 213 -34.35 -1.28 -3.53
C GLU A 213 -34.03 0.21 -3.65
N ASP A 214 -34.04 0.94 -2.53
CA ASP A 214 -33.79 2.39 -2.49
C ASP A 214 -32.31 2.75 -2.39
N ARG A 215 -31.41 1.76 -2.22
CA ARG A 215 -29.94 1.91 -2.06
C ARG A 215 -29.53 2.73 -0.83
N THR A 216 -30.40 2.79 0.16
CA THR A 216 -30.14 3.50 1.43
C THR A 216 -29.58 2.60 2.51
N ALA A 217 -29.58 1.28 2.27
CA ALA A 217 -29.05 0.29 3.18
C ALA A 217 -28.56 -0.95 2.43
N LEU A 218 -27.71 -1.70 3.11
CA LEU A 218 -27.43 -3.09 2.78
C LEU A 218 -28.26 -3.99 3.67
N VAL A 219 -28.93 -4.97 3.09
CA VAL A 219 -29.70 -6.00 3.81
C VAL A 219 -28.98 -7.33 3.75
N LYS A 220 -29.11 -8.11 4.81
CA LYS A 220 -28.53 -9.45 4.91
C LYS A 220 -29.00 -10.32 3.74
N PHE A 221 -28.06 -11.02 3.10
CA PHE A 221 -28.38 -11.96 2.04
C PHE A 221 -28.58 -13.37 2.61
N ASP A 222 -29.82 -13.85 2.65
CA ASP A 222 -30.15 -15.17 3.20
C ASP A 222 -29.51 -16.34 2.43
N GLY A 223 -29.16 -16.13 1.16
CA GLY A 223 -28.44 -17.11 0.32
C GLY A 223 -26.94 -17.23 0.61
N TYR A 224 -26.39 -16.36 1.49
CA TYR A 224 -24.99 -16.44 1.87
C TYR A 224 -24.72 -17.62 2.80
N GLU A 225 -23.57 -18.30 2.63
CA GLU A 225 -23.18 -19.39 3.51
C GLU A 225 -23.00 -18.89 4.96
N ASN A 226 -23.67 -19.53 5.92
CA ASN A 226 -23.73 -19.11 7.34
C ASN A 226 -24.35 -17.71 7.55
N SER A 227 -25.33 -17.33 6.74
CA SER A 227 -26.02 -16.03 6.87
C SER A 227 -26.62 -15.81 8.27
N GLU A 228 -27.01 -16.88 8.99
CA GLU A 228 -27.50 -16.83 10.37
C GLU A 228 -26.44 -16.36 11.38
N SER A 229 -25.17 -16.41 11.04
CA SER A 229 -24.06 -15.91 11.87
C SER A 229 -23.66 -14.47 11.55
N LEU A 230 -24.29 -13.83 10.57
CA LEU A 230 -24.04 -12.41 10.28
C LEU A 230 -24.54 -11.54 11.44
N PRO A 231 -23.74 -10.57 11.91
CA PRO A 231 -24.04 -9.81 13.13
C PRO A 231 -25.17 -8.80 12.99
N LEU A 232 -25.53 -8.42 11.78
CA LEU A 232 -26.50 -7.38 11.47
C LEU A 232 -27.50 -7.87 10.43
N ASP A 233 -28.78 -7.52 10.61
CA ASP A 233 -29.80 -7.75 9.58
C ASP A 233 -29.75 -6.66 8.49
N GLU A 234 -29.29 -5.45 8.87
CA GLU A 234 -29.21 -4.30 7.98
C GLU A 234 -28.03 -3.40 8.37
N VAL A 235 -27.37 -2.80 7.37
CA VAL A 235 -26.33 -1.76 7.50
C VAL A 235 -26.84 -0.52 6.78
N GLN A 236 -27.04 0.58 7.50
CA GLN A 236 -27.48 1.84 6.90
C GLN A 236 -26.36 2.51 6.12
N LEU A 237 -26.70 3.17 5.01
CA LEU A 237 -25.74 3.88 4.15
C LEU A 237 -26.02 5.39 4.23
N ARG A 238 -25.07 6.13 4.79
CA ARG A 238 -25.14 7.58 4.90
C ARG A 238 -24.40 8.25 3.77
N ALA A 239 -25.01 9.28 3.18
CA ALA A 239 -24.42 9.99 2.06
C ALA A 239 -23.16 10.76 2.49
N TYR A 240 -22.02 10.43 1.90
CA TYR A 240 -20.78 11.20 2.07
C TYR A 240 -20.93 12.60 1.47
N ARG A 241 -20.53 13.64 2.21
CA ARG A 241 -20.60 15.05 1.80
C ARG A 241 -19.29 15.80 2.05
N GLY A 242 -18.24 15.07 2.35
CA GLY A 242 -16.92 15.61 2.63
C GLY A 242 -16.33 15.10 3.93
N MET A 243 -15.01 15.22 4.09
CA MET A 243 -14.28 14.65 5.22
C MET A 243 -14.69 15.29 6.56
N GLU A 244 -14.91 16.60 6.61
CA GLU A 244 -15.32 17.29 7.84
C GLU A 244 -16.69 16.81 8.36
N GLU A 245 -17.63 16.55 7.43
CA GLU A 245 -18.96 16.01 7.80
C GLU A 245 -18.85 14.55 8.24
N LEU A 246 -18.03 13.72 7.54
CA LEU A 246 -17.78 12.34 7.93
C LEU A 246 -17.20 12.24 9.35
N ILE A 247 -16.21 13.09 9.69
CA ILE A 247 -15.65 13.16 11.04
C ILE A 247 -16.75 13.53 12.06
N THR A 248 -17.55 14.54 11.75
CA THR A 248 -18.66 14.97 12.63
C THR A 248 -19.71 13.88 12.81
N GLU A 249 -20.09 13.19 11.75
CA GLU A 249 -21.04 12.07 11.79
C GLU A 249 -20.47 10.89 12.60
N PHE A 250 -19.19 10.56 12.41
CA PHE A 250 -18.53 9.55 13.22
C PHE A 250 -18.47 9.96 14.69
N GLU A 251 -18.00 11.16 15.02
CA GLU A 251 -17.90 11.64 16.41
C GLU A 251 -19.26 11.70 17.13
N SER A 252 -20.34 11.94 16.38
CA SER A 252 -21.71 11.93 16.92
C SER A 252 -22.35 10.54 17.00
N GLY A 253 -21.68 9.49 16.54
CA GLY A 253 -22.18 8.11 16.52
C GLY A 253 -23.21 7.84 15.43
N LEU A 254 -23.25 8.67 14.39
CA LEU A 254 -24.11 8.45 13.21
C LEU A 254 -23.43 7.58 12.13
N VAL A 255 -22.12 7.48 12.16
CA VAL A 255 -21.31 6.53 11.38
C VAL A 255 -20.48 5.73 12.38
N ASP A 256 -20.47 4.41 12.29
CA ASP A 256 -19.93 3.51 13.31
C ASP A 256 -18.53 3.00 13.02
N LEU A 257 -18.12 3.05 11.76
CA LEU A 257 -16.82 2.55 11.33
C LEU A 257 -16.25 3.42 10.22
N VAL A 258 -14.96 3.77 10.36
CA VAL A 258 -14.18 4.49 9.37
C VAL A 258 -12.80 3.86 9.20
N VAL A 259 -12.20 4.06 8.04
CA VAL A 259 -10.79 3.72 7.77
C VAL A 259 -9.98 5.00 7.72
N ASN A 260 -8.91 5.07 8.50
CA ASN A 260 -8.02 6.22 8.60
C ASN A 260 -6.62 5.86 8.10
N ASP A 261 -5.99 6.82 7.44
CA ASP A 261 -4.58 6.81 7.11
C ASP A 261 -3.87 7.82 8.02
N PRO A 262 -3.25 7.35 9.13
CA PRO A 262 -2.69 8.26 10.13
C PRO A 262 -1.46 9.03 9.65
N THR A 263 -0.79 8.59 8.59
CA THR A 263 0.37 9.24 7.97
C THR A 263 0.01 9.99 6.68
N GLY A 264 -1.24 9.93 6.28
CA GLY A 264 -1.76 10.54 5.06
C GLY A 264 -1.85 12.07 5.14
N ILE A 265 -1.83 12.71 3.98
CA ILE A 265 -1.91 14.17 3.82
C ILE A 265 -3.20 14.74 4.43
N TYR A 266 -4.28 13.97 4.37
CA TYR A 266 -5.61 14.40 4.82
C TYR A 266 -6.02 13.83 6.18
N ASN A 267 -5.07 13.33 6.97
CA ASN A 267 -5.38 12.84 8.30
C ASN A 267 -5.76 14.01 9.22
N MET A 268 -7.05 14.14 9.48
CA MET A 268 -7.60 15.10 10.46
C MET A 268 -7.86 14.46 11.83
N GLY A 269 -7.70 13.13 11.92
CA GLY A 269 -8.01 12.35 13.12
C GLY A 269 -9.51 12.20 13.36
N TYR A 270 -9.84 11.36 14.32
CA TYR A 270 -11.21 11.11 14.77
C TYR A 270 -11.24 11.18 16.29
N GLY A 271 -12.02 12.13 16.83
CA GLY A 271 -12.18 12.32 18.27
C GLY A 271 -13.07 11.25 18.93
N GLY A 272 -13.13 11.29 20.27
CA GLY A 272 -13.99 10.43 21.05
C GLY A 272 -13.30 9.19 21.63
N LYS A 273 -14.11 8.30 22.25
CA LYS A 273 -13.63 7.03 22.81
C LYS A 273 -13.77 5.94 21.75
N ASN A 274 -12.67 5.66 21.07
CA ASN A 274 -12.65 4.77 19.92
C ASN A 274 -11.78 3.55 20.19
N GLU A 275 -12.08 2.47 19.52
CA GLU A 275 -11.19 1.33 19.31
C GLU A 275 -10.54 1.46 17.95
N LYS A 276 -9.22 1.31 17.93
CA LYS A 276 -8.42 1.32 16.71
C LYS A 276 -7.86 -0.07 16.46
N ARG A 277 -7.94 -0.53 15.23
CA ARG A 277 -7.35 -1.77 14.76
C ARG A 277 -6.44 -1.46 13.59
N THR A 278 -5.18 -1.81 13.74
CA THR A 278 -4.16 -1.56 12.71
C THR A 278 -4.28 -2.56 11.58
N ILE A 279 -4.29 -2.05 10.36
CA ILE A 279 -4.16 -2.83 9.13
C ILE A 279 -2.74 -2.68 8.61
N THR A 280 -2.04 -3.78 8.37
CA THR A 280 -0.77 -3.77 7.61
C THR A 280 -1.06 -3.52 6.14
N THR A 281 -0.22 -2.70 5.48
CA THR A 281 -0.35 -2.42 4.04
C THR A 281 0.88 -2.88 3.27
N THR A 282 0.79 -2.83 1.95
CA THR A 282 1.92 -3.03 1.05
C THR A 282 2.58 -1.72 0.62
N ASN A 283 2.22 -0.59 1.25
CA ASN A 283 2.80 0.71 0.97
C ASN A 283 4.19 0.81 1.60
N LEU A 284 5.21 0.74 0.77
CA LEU A 284 6.61 0.79 1.17
C LEU A 284 7.15 2.22 1.08
N HIS A 285 7.65 2.76 2.19
CA HIS A 285 8.53 3.93 2.18
C HIS A 285 9.97 3.48 1.95
N PHE A 286 10.64 4.15 1.04
CA PHE A 286 12.02 3.82 0.68
C PHE A 286 12.83 5.05 0.29
N ILE A 287 14.13 4.97 0.48
CA ILE A 287 15.10 5.93 -0.08
C ILE A 287 15.57 5.38 -1.42
N GLY A 288 15.44 6.19 -2.47
CA GLY A 288 16.04 5.91 -3.75
C GLY A 288 17.31 6.73 -3.93
N PHE A 289 18.28 6.19 -4.68
CA PHE A 289 19.56 6.84 -5.00
C PHE A 289 19.64 7.15 -6.49
N ASN A 290 20.27 8.28 -6.83
CA ASN A 290 20.43 8.72 -8.20
C ASN A 290 21.79 8.25 -8.75
N SER A 291 21.80 7.58 -9.89
CA SER A 291 23.01 7.12 -10.57
C SER A 291 23.93 8.24 -11.05
N GLN A 292 23.41 9.46 -11.17
CA GLN A 292 24.19 10.66 -11.52
C GLN A 292 24.87 11.32 -10.31
N SER A 293 24.56 10.88 -9.09
CA SER A 293 25.21 11.34 -7.87
C SER A 293 26.70 11.02 -7.91
N ARG A 294 27.52 12.02 -7.60
CA ARG A 294 28.96 11.82 -7.50
C ARG A 294 29.36 10.87 -6.38
N PHE A 295 28.54 10.78 -5.34
CA PHE A 295 28.72 9.92 -4.19
C PHE A 295 28.08 8.55 -4.43
N PHE A 296 26.78 8.50 -4.72
CA PHE A 296 26.04 7.24 -4.80
C PHE A 296 26.28 6.43 -6.08
N GLN A 297 27.01 6.91 -7.06
CA GLN A 297 27.45 6.08 -8.19
C GLN A 297 28.29 4.86 -7.76
N TYR A 298 28.87 4.87 -6.54
CA TYR A 298 29.67 3.77 -6.00
C TYR A 298 28.81 2.86 -5.12
N ASP A 299 28.74 1.56 -5.44
CA ASP A 299 27.96 0.55 -4.70
C ASP A 299 28.33 0.52 -3.22
N ALA A 300 29.63 0.62 -2.90
CA ALA A 300 30.12 0.61 -1.52
C ALA A 300 29.48 1.70 -0.64
N TYR A 301 29.17 2.88 -1.22
CA TYR A 301 28.58 3.97 -0.47
C TYR A 301 27.07 3.77 -0.27
N ARG A 302 26.37 3.26 -1.29
CA ARG A 302 24.96 2.87 -1.13
C ARG A 302 24.80 1.73 -0.13
N TYR A 303 25.69 0.73 -0.22
CA TYR A 303 25.71 -0.40 0.72
C TYR A 303 25.89 0.06 2.17
N ALA A 304 26.77 1.03 2.44
CA ALA A 304 26.99 1.58 3.76
C ALA A 304 25.73 2.23 4.36
N MET A 305 24.83 2.78 3.52
CA MET A 305 23.58 3.41 3.97
C MET A 305 22.63 2.45 4.65
N ASN A 306 22.77 1.15 4.48
CA ASN A 306 21.93 0.16 5.15
C ASN A 306 21.97 0.26 6.68
N TRP A 307 23.08 0.77 7.27
CA TRP A 307 23.27 0.86 8.73
C TRP A 307 23.01 2.24 9.34
N ILE A 308 22.83 3.30 8.52
CA ILE A 308 22.66 4.66 9.06
C ILE A 308 21.18 5.01 9.30
N VAL A 309 20.23 4.37 8.66
CA VAL A 309 18.81 4.68 8.84
C VAL A 309 18.24 3.98 10.07
N ASN A 310 17.86 4.76 11.08
CA ASN A 310 17.23 4.26 12.31
C ASN A 310 15.72 4.02 12.09
N ARG A 311 15.40 2.95 11.38
CA ARG A 311 14.03 2.59 11.00
C ARG A 311 13.08 2.49 12.18
N ASN A 312 13.52 1.85 13.28
CA ASN A 312 12.69 1.70 14.46
C ASN A 312 12.36 3.06 15.11
N LYS A 313 13.31 3.98 15.14
CA LYS A 313 13.10 5.32 15.68
C LYS A 313 12.24 6.19 14.76
N ILE A 314 12.35 6.02 13.45
CA ILE A 314 11.43 6.64 12.48
C ILE A 314 10.00 6.17 12.78
N VAL A 315 9.78 4.87 12.91
CA VAL A 315 8.46 4.32 13.20
C VAL A 315 7.92 4.79 14.53
N SER A 316 8.72 4.71 15.63
CA SER A 316 8.23 5.04 16.97
C SER A 316 8.05 6.54 17.22
N ASP A 317 9.01 7.36 16.79
CA ASP A 317 9.10 8.77 17.20
C ASP A 317 8.57 9.73 16.12
N THR A 318 8.59 9.30 14.84
CA THR A 318 8.19 10.17 13.73
C THR A 318 6.82 9.79 13.16
N LEU A 319 6.52 8.49 13.12
CA LEU A 319 5.26 7.96 12.58
C LEU A 319 4.31 7.47 13.69
N ASP A 320 4.60 7.76 14.96
CA ASP A 320 3.76 7.42 16.13
C ASP A 320 3.34 5.93 16.17
N GLY A 321 4.20 5.03 15.69
CA GLY A 321 3.92 3.60 15.60
C GLY A 321 3.03 3.18 14.41
N ASN A 322 2.68 4.10 13.53
CA ASN A 322 1.79 3.83 12.37
C ASN A 322 2.53 3.29 11.13
N ALA A 323 3.56 2.50 11.36
CA ALA A 323 4.29 1.81 10.31
C ALA A 323 4.98 0.57 10.88
N VAL A 324 5.47 -0.30 10.00
CA VAL A 324 6.29 -1.49 10.33
C VAL A 324 7.66 -1.33 9.71
N ALA A 325 8.70 -1.20 10.54
CA ALA A 325 10.08 -1.05 10.06
C ALA A 325 10.52 -2.25 9.22
N THR A 326 11.19 -1.99 8.10
CA THR A 326 11.72 -3.06 7.24
C THR A 326 13.06 -2.67 6.61
N VAL A 327 13.91 -3.65 6.39
CA VAL A 327 15.16 -3.52 5.60
C VAL A 327 15.05 -4.19 4.24
N LEU A 328 13.98 -4.93 3.98
CA LEU A 328 13.70 -5.61 2.73
C LEU A 328 12.41 -5.05 2.12
N PRO A 329 12.24 -5.07 0.79
CA PRO A 329 10.97 -4.68 0.16
C PRO A 329 9.93 -5.81 0.25
N VAL A 330 9.96 -6.53 1.35
CA VAL A 330 9.04 -7.60 1.75
C VAL A 330 8.54 -7.27 3.14
N HIS A 331 7.23 -7.36 3.36
CA HIS A 331 6.67 -7.07 4.69
C HIS A 331 7.11 -8.13 5.71
N PRO A 332 7.50 -7.75 6.94
CA PRO A 332 7.97 -8.69 7.97
C PRO A 332 6.99 -9.82 8.31
N ASN A 333 5.69 -9.66 8.10
CA ASN A 333 4.69 -10.70 8.29
C ASN A 333 4.67 -11.75 7.16
N SER A 334 5.28 -11.45 6.01
CA SER A 334 5.30 -12.38 4.89
C SER A 334 6.25 -13.55 5.15
N ALA A 335 5.85 -14.74 4.74
CA ALA A 335 6.70 -15.94 4.77
C ALA A 335 7.98 -15.80 3.91
N LEU A 336 8.01 -14.83 2.99
CA LEU A 336 9.18 -14.53 2.15
C LEU A 336 10.18 -13.57 2.82
N TYR A 337 9.86 -13.03 4.00
CA TYR A 337 10.77 -12.14 4.73
C TYR A 337 11.92 -12.94 5.33
N ASP A 338 13.13 -12.73 4.80
CA ASP A 338 14.32 -13.40 5.31
C ASP A 338 14.92 -12.63 6.51
N THR A 339 14.61 -13.13 7.71
CA THR A 339 15.13 -12.55 8.96
C THR A 339 16.65 -12.66 9.09
N SER A 340 17.29 -13.63 8.43
CA SER A 340 18.74 -13.82 8.47
C SER A 340 19.48 -12.75 7.66
N ILE A 341 18.90 -12.35 6.53
CA ILE A 341 19.37 -11.20 5.74
C ILE A 341 19.06 -9.91 6.48
N ALA A 342 17.82 -9.72 6.92
CA ALA A 342 17.37 -8.49 7.57
C ALA A 342 18.16 -8.15 8.83
N SER A 343 18.50 -9.12 9.66
CA SER A 343 19.27 -8.92 10.91
C SER A 343 20.70 -8.40 10.70
N GLN A 344 21.23 -8.49 9.48
CA GLN A 344 22.58 -7.98 9.16
C GLN A 344 22.62 -6.46 9.06
N PHE A 345 21.46 -5.81 8.89
CA PHE A 345 21.33 -4.38 8.59
C PHE A 345 20.60 -3.60 9.69
N SER A 346 20.86 -3.96 10.96
CA SER A 346 20.41 -3.15 12.11
C SER A 346 21.12 -1.80 12.13
N TYR A 347 20.46 -0.76 12.69
CA TYR A 347 21.04 0.57 12.86
C TYR A 347 22.36 0.51 13.64
N ASP A 348 23.45 0.86 12.98
CA ASP A 348 24.82 0.89 13.52
C ASP A 348 25.66 1.93 12.77
N PRO A 349 25.66 3.20 13.21
CA PRO A 349 26.45 4.26 12.59
C PRO A 349 27.95 3.94 12.53
N SER A 350 28.48 3.19 13.50
CA SER A 350 29.90 2.80 13.49
C SER A 350 30.20 1.80 12.38
N ARG A 351 29.26 0.91 12.10
CA ARG A 351 29.36 0.01 10.96
C ARG A 351 29.27 0.76 9.65
N CYS A 352 28.35 1.73 9.52
CA CYS A 352 28.25 2.60 8.36
C CYS A 352 29.59 3.29 8.08
N LEU A 353 30.19 3.94 9.09
CA LEU A 353 31.51 4.58 8.97
C LEU A 353 32.60 3.58 8.52
N THR A 354 32.61 2.37 9.08
CA THR A 354 33.57 1.33 8.69
C THR A 354 33.46 0.96 7.22
N GLU A 355 32.25 0.83 6.70
CA GLU A 355 32.02 0.51 5.28
C GLU A 355 32.36 1.70 4.38
N LEU A 356 32.05 2.93 4.80
CA LEU A 356 32.46 4.15 4.10
C LEU A 356 33.99 4.28 4.03
N GLU A 357 34.69 4.02 5.14
CA GLU A 357 36.18 4.01 5.17
C GLU A 357 36.77 2.97 4.23
N ARG A 358 36.20 1.78 4.13
CA ARG A 358 36.59 0.76 3.14
C ARG A 358 36.42 1.25 1.72
N GLY A 359 35.38 2.05 1.46
CA GLY A 359 35.16 2.74 0.19
C GLY A 359 36.06 3.94 -0.06
N GLY A 360 36.83 4.37 0.95
CA GLY A 360 37.77 5.50 0.85
C GLY A 360 37.23 6.83 1.37
N CYS A 361 36.04 6.82 2.08
CA CYS A 361 35.47 8.00 2.72
C CYS A 361 35.91 8.07 4.18
N ARG A 362 36.44 9.21 4.61
CA ARG A 362 36.83 9.48 6.00
C ARG A 362 37.08 10.97 6.20
N ASP A 363 37.03 11.41 7.45
CA ASP A 363 37.49 12.74 7.85
C ASP A 363 39.04 12.80 7.71
N LEU A 364 39.52 13.52 6.73
CA LEU A 364 40.95 13.59 6.35
C LEU A 364 41.67 14.77 6.97
N ASP A 365 40.96 15.80 7.45
CA ASP A 365 41.57 17.00 8.06
C ASP A 365 41.10 17.28 9.49
N ALA A 366 40.29 16.37 10.04
CA ALA A 366 39.77 16.41 11.42
C ALA A 366 38.86 17.62 11.71
N ASP A 367 38.06 18.00 10.72
CA ASP A 367 37.02 19.05 10.89
C ASP A 367 35.63 18.47 11.27
N GLY A 368 35.49 17.14 11.27
CA GLY A 368 34.29 16.41 11.59
C GLY A 368 33.41 16.07 10.40
N MET A 369 33.81 16.46 9.18
CA MET A 369 33.14 16.12 7.94
C MET A 369 33.80 14.95 7.24
N LEU A 370 33.03 14.15 6.54
CA LEU A 370 33.57 13.05 5.72
C LEU A 370 33.89 13.55 4.32
N GLU A 371 35.05 13.16 3.82
CA GLU A 371 35.46 13.42 2.44
C GLU A 371 35.67 12.13 1.67
N PHE A 372 35.58 12.24 0.36
CA PHE A 372 36.01 11.21 -0.58
C PHE A 372 36.94 11.77 -1.67
N ALA A 373 37.72 10.90 -2.27
CA ALA A 373 38.62 11.31 -3.34
C ALA A 373 37.90 11.31 -4.69
N LEU A 374 37.72 12.49 -5.29
CA LEU A 374 37.21 12.65 -6.64
C LEU A 374 38.32 13.18 -7.57
N SER A 375 38.75 12.38 -8.54
CA SER A 375 39.80 12.75 -9.47
C SER A 375 41.12 13.23 -8.80
N GLY A 376 41.42 12.67 -7.61
CA GLY A 376 42.62 13.01 -6.84
C GLY A 376 42.49 14.27 -5.96
N MET A 377 41.31 14.88 -5.89
CA MET A 377 40.99 15.96 -4.97
C MET A 377 40.14 15.44 -3.81
N LYS A 378 40.31 16.00 -2.61
CA LYS A 378 39.40 15.82 -1.48
C LYS A 378 38.12 16.61 -1.74
N VAL A 379 36.99 15.99 -1.51
CA VAL A 379 35.68 16.63 -1.65
C VAL A 379 34.86 16.23 -0.44
N ASP A 380 34.35 17.21 0.29
CA ASP A 380 33.38 17.00 1.37
C ASP A 380 32.11 16.36 0.82
N ILE A 381 31.51 15.47 1.61
CA ILE A 381 30.28 14.82 1.24
C ILE A 381 29.11 15.73 1.58
N GLU A 382 28.48 16.27 0.56
CA GLU A 382 27.26 17.08 0.66
C GLU A 382 26.19 16.46 -0.25
N LEU A 383 25.04 16.07 0.33
CA LEU A 383 23.98 15.35 -0.36
C LEU A 383 22.73 16.20 -0.51
N ASN A 384 22.18 16.28 -1.71
CA ASN A 384 20.87 16.87 -1.96
C ASN A 384 19.80 15.79 -1.82
N PHE A 385 19.02 15.86 -0.73
CA PHE A 385 17.98 14.90 -0.39
C PHE A 385 16.61 15.48 -0.67
N ALA A 386 15.88 14.93 -1.64
CA ALA A 386 14.56 15.41 -2.05
C ALA A 386 13.43 14.69 -1.32
N VAL A 387 12.44 15.46 -0.87
CA VAL A 387 11.18 14.95 -0.30
C VAL A 387 10.01 15.80 -0.75
N CYS A 388 8.82 15.19 -0.90
CA CYS A 388 7.59 15.93 -1.19
C CYS A 388 7.11 16.69 0.05
N ALA A 389 6.98 18.01 -0.06
CA ALA A 389 6.55 18.90 1.02
C ALA A 389 5.05 18.77 1.36
N ASP A 390 4.25 18.19 0.47
CA ASP A 390 2.80 18.10 0.66
C ASP A 390 2.40 17.06 1.73
N ASN A 391 3.32 16.19 2.15
CA ASN A 391 3.12 15.23 3.23
C ASN A 391 4.06 15.52 4.41
N ALA A 392 3.50 16.06 5.51
CA ALA A 392 4.25 16.44 6.68
C ALA A 392 4.95 15.25 7.38
N ALA A 393 4.35 14.08 7.40
CA ALA A 393 4.94 12.86 7.99
C ALA A 393 6.21 12.47 7.22
N LYS A 394 6.18 12.46 5.89
CA LYS A 394 7.36 12.17 5.05
C LYS A 394 8.46 13.22 5.18
N VAL A 395 8.10 14.50 5.35
CA VAL A 395 9.08 15.56 5.62
C VAL A 395 9.79 15.29 6.96
N GLN A 396 9.07 14.92 8.01
CA GLN A 396 9.69 14.58 9.30
C GLN A 396 10.55 13.32 9.22
N GLU A 397 10.12 12.32 8.48
CA GLU A 397 10.90 11.10 8.19
C GLU A 397 12.21 11.45 7.49
N ALA A 398 12.17 12.26 6.43
CA ALA A 398 13.36 12.71 5.71
C ALA A 398 14.30 13.55 6.59
N ARG A 399 13.77 14.43 7.45
CA ARG A 399 14.55 15.19 8.42
C ARG A 399 15.27 14.28 9.42
N ARG A 400 14.59 13.23 9.91
CA ARG A 400 15.20 12.26 10.80
C ARG A 400 16.36 11.50 10.14
N ILE A 401 16.19 11.12 8.86
CA ILE A 401 17.25 10.47 8.07
C ILE A 401 18.43 11.43 7.86
N ALA A 402 18.14 12.70 7.55
CA ALA A 402 19.18 13.72 7.40
C ALA A 402 19.98 13.91 8.69
N GLU A 403 19.33 14.00 9.85
CA GLU A 403 20.00 14.08 11.17
C GLU A 403 20.93 12.89 11.44
N ASP A 404 20.52 11.67 11.07
CA ASP A 404 21.36 10.47 11.25
C ASP A 404 22.60 10.51 10.32
N LEU A 405 22.49 11.06 9.11
CA LEU A 405 23.62 11.29 8.20
C LEU A 405 24.56 12.40 8.69
N GLU A 406 24.00 13.51 9.14
CA GLU A 406 24.77 14.64 9.68
C GLU A 406 25.55 14.25 10.95
N ALA A 407 25.00 13.37 11.77
CA ALA A 407 25.65 12.86 12.97
C ALA A 407 26.94 12.06 12.69
N ILE A 408 27.14 11.58 11.47
CA ILE A 408 28.38 10.89 11.04
C ILE A 408 29.27 11.74 10.14
N GLY A 409 28.98 13.04 9.99
CA GLY A 409 29.81 13.97 9.22
C GLY A 409 29.49 14.03 7.72
N ILE A 410 28.27 13.70 7.32
CA ILE A 410 27.77 13.89 5.94
C ILE A 410 26.81 15.08 5.95
N ALA A 411 27.11 16.14 5.22
CA ALA A 411 26.21 17.28 5.08
C ALA A 411 25.00 16.91 4.23
N VAL A 412 23.79 17.37 4.66
CA VAL A 412 22.55 17.11 3.94
C VAL A 412 21.79 18.38 3.64
N ASN A 413 21.60 18.67 2.38
CA ASN A 413 20.68 19.69 1.89
C ASN A 413 19.30 19.07 1.68
N LEU A 414 18.46 19.09 2.70
CA LEU A 414 17.08 18.62 2.58
C LEU A 414 16.29 19.58 1.69
N ARG A 415 15.70 19.04 0.63
CA ARG A 415 14.93 19.76 -0.40
C ARG A 415 13.47 19.37 -0.30
N GLU A 416 12.71 20.19 0.41
CA GLU A 416 11.26 20.06 0.54
C GLU A 416 10.61 20.68 -0.69
N LEU A 417 10.13 19.87 -1.61
CA LEU A 417 9.63 20.28 -2.92
C LEU A 417 8.11 20.12 -3.00
N THR A 418 7.42 21.01 -3.71
CA THR A 418 6.02 20.77 -4.07
C THR A 418 5.89 19.46 -4.85
N TRP A 419 4.74 18.81 -4.84
CA TRP A 419 4.53 17.57 -5.61
C TRP A 419 4.97 17.72 -7.08
N LYS A 420 4.65 18.84 -7.71
CA LYS A 420 5.03 19.13 -9.11
C LYS A 420 6.55 19.14 -9.30
N ASP A 421 7.27 19.86 -8.44
CA ASP A 421 8.71 20.03 -8.56
C ASP A 421 9.46 18.76 -8.12
N TYR A 422 8.96 18.08 -7.09
CA TYR A 422 9.46 16.79 -6.65
C TYR A 422 9.38 15.74 -7.78
N LEU A 423 8.24 15.67 -8.45
CA LEU A 423 8.06 14.75 -9.56
C LEU A 423 8.95 15.12 -10.78
N ALA A 424 9.16 16.40 -11.03
CA ALA A 424 10.08 16.86 -12.06
C ALA A 424 11.53 16.46 -11.71
N ALA A 425 11.94 16.64 -10.45
CA ALA A 425 13.26 16.23 -9.96
C ALA A 425 13.48 14.71 -10.06
N LEU A 426 12.47 13.90 -9.67
CA LEU A 426 12.53 12.44 -9.82
C LEU A 426 12.76 12.01 -11.28
N ARG A 427 12.11 12.68 -12.23
CA ARG A 427 12.20 12.35 -13.66
C ARG A 427 13.49 12.80 -14.32
N SER A 428 14.02 13.94 -13.91
CA SER A 428 15.24 14.51 -14.49
C SER A 428 16.51 14.06 -13.78
N GLY A 429 16.44 13.69 -12.50
CA GLY A 429 17.58 13.49 -11.61
C GLY A 429 18.18 14.81 -11.07
N TYR A 430 17.52 15.95 -11.33
CA TYR A 430 17.99 17.28 -10.94
C TYR A 430 16.88 18.06 -10.24
N ILE A 431 17.29 18.92 -9.30
CA ILE A 431 16.43 19.86 -8.61
C ILE A 431 16.64 21.24 -9.26
N ASP A 432 15.55 21.84 -9.76
CA ASP A 432 15.54 23.17 -10.34
C ASP A 432 14.80 24.10 -9.35
N PHE A 433 15.43 25.22 -8.95
CA PHE A 433 14.86 26.13 -7.96
C PHE A 433 14.20 27.36 -8.56
N ASP A 434 14.75 27.84 -9.66
CA ASP A 434 14.28 29.01 -10.40
C ASP A 434 14.99 29.05 -11.75
N GLN A 435 14.39 29.71 -12.75
CA GLN A 435 14.99 29.84 -14.09
C GLN A 435 16.34 30.60 -14.11
N GLU A 436 16.77 31.14 -12.98
CA GLU A 436 18.02 31.88 -12.82
C GLU A 436 19.09 31.09 -12.04
N GLU A 437 18.77 29.94 -11.41
CA GLU A 437 19.75 29.11 -10.70
C GLU A 437 20.11 27.84 -11.47
N PRO A 438 21.36 27.35 -11.35
CA PRO A 438 21.75 26.11 -12.01
C PRO A 438 21.00 24.90 -11.42
N GLU A 439 20.63 23.94 -12.27
CA GLU A 439 20.14 22.64 -11.85
C GLU A 439 21.14 21.96 -10.90
N ILE A 440 20.63 21.45 -9.77
CA ILE A 440 21.42 20.73 -8.76
C ILE A 440 21.10 19.24 -8.87
N VAL A 441 22.12 18.40 -8.92
CA VAL A 441 21.95 16.95 -8.90
C VAL A 441 21.21 16.55 -7.63
N MET A 442 20.10 15.84 -7.78
CA MET A 442 19.45 15.16 -6.68
C MET A 442 20.22 13.88 -6.38
N ASP A 443 20.82 13.76 -5.18
CA ASP A 443 21.61 12.60 -4.83
C ASP A 443 20.74 11.44 -4.33
N MET A 444 19.72 11.74 -3.54
CA MET A 444 18.78 10.76 -2.99
C MET A 444 17.37 11.38 -2.80
N TYR A 445 16.38 10.51 -2.67
CA TYR A 445 14.99 10.93 -2.49
C TYR A 445 14.23 9.96 -1.57
N LEU A 446 13.26 10.46 -0.82
CA LEU A 446 12.31 9.65 -0.04
C LEU A 446 11.02 9.50 -0.84
N ALA A 447 10.63 8.28 -1.12
CA ALA A 447 9.42 7.97 -1.87
C ALA A 447 8.60 6.86 -1.21
N GLU A 448 7.37 6.70 -1.71
CA GLU A 448 6.44 5.65 -1.35
C GLU A 448 5.99 4.91 -2.60
N VAL A 449 5.73 3.61 -2.43
CA VAL A 449 5.13 2.77 -3.48
C VAL A 449 4.22 1.73 -2.86
N ALA A 450 3.04 1.56 -3.45
CA ALA A 450 2.18 0.41 -3.16
C ALA A 450 2.71 -0.81 -3.93
N LEU A 451 3.29 -1.77 -3.22
CA LEU A 451 3.67 -3.06 -3.78
C LEU A 451 2.45 -3.98 -3.89
N THR A 452 2.61 -5.10 -4.56
CA THR A 452 1.63 -6.19 -4.57
C THR A 452 2.03 -7.26 -3.54
N GLY A 453 1.09 -8.10 -3.12
CA GLY A 453 1.34 -9.12 -2.08
C GLY A 453 2.36 -10.20 -2.47
N ASP A 454 2.83 -10.21 -3.69
CA ASP A 454 3.94 -11.02 -4.18
C ASP A 454 5.29 -10.27 -4.20
N TRP A 455 5.33 -9.03 -3.70
CA TRP A 455 6.53 -8.19 -3.54
C TRP A 455 7.25 -7.86 -4.86
N ASN A 456 6.49 -7.69 -5.92
CA ASN A 456 7.06 -7.33 -7.21
C ASN A 456 7.58 -5.88 -7.24
N ILE A 457 8.90 -5.73 -7.39
CA ILE A 457 9.56 -4.43 -7.49
C ILE A 457 9.90 -4.02 -8.93
N LEU A 458 9.52 -4.80 -9.95
CA LEU A 458 9.84 -4.48 -11.36
C LEU A 458 9.39 -3.08 -11.76
N THR A 459 8.26 -2.61 -11.22
CA THR A 459 7.79 -1.24 -11.49
C THR A 459 8.78 -0.18 -10.99
N LEU A 460 9.49 -0.43 -9.90
CA LEU A 460 10.48 0.49 -9.34
C LEU A 460 11.81 0.45 -10.09
N ILE A 461 12.28 -0.75 -10.44
CA ILE A 461 13.62 -0.96 -10.95
C ILE A 461 13.71 -0.87 -12.48
N SER A 462 12.61 -1.18 -13.20
CA SER A 462 12.58 -1.11 -14.68
C SER A 462 11.53 -0.16 -15.23
N GLY A 463 10.36 -0.08 -14.61
CA GLY A 463 9.25 0.73 -15.11
C GLY A 463 9.47 2.23 -14.91
N VAL A 464 9.58 2.66 -13.68
CA VAL A 464 9.77 4.08 -13.29
C VAL A 464 11.24 4.42 -13.19
N ASN A 465 12.03 3.59 -12.51
CA ASN A 465 13.49 3.68 -12.36
C ASN A 465 14.01 5.12 -12.22
N TYR A 466 13.49 5.87 -11.25
CA TYR A 466 13.89 7.27 -11.02
C TYR A 466 15.37 7.43 -10.67
N GLY A 467 16.00 6.39 -10.14
CA GLY A 467 17.45 6.38 -9.89
C GLY A 467 18.32 6.31 -11.17
N GLY A 468 17.75 5.91 -12.30
CA GLY A 468 18.44 5.80 -13.59
C GLY A 468 19.52 4.71 -13.63
N TRP A 469 19.36 3.64 -12.84
CA TRP A 469 20.28 2.52 -12.75
C TRP A 469 20.10 1.52 -13.90
N ASP A 470 21.17 0.82 -14.28
CA ASP A 470 21.08 -0.44 -15.02
C ASP A 470 20.77 -1.56 -14.01
N ASN A 471 19.52 -2.01 -13.99
CA ASN A 471 19.03 -3.02 -13.06
C ASN A 471 18.81 -4.39 -13.72
N SER A 472 19.40 -4.66 -14.89
CA SER A 472 19.10 -5.84 -15.70
C SER A 472 19.25 -7.17 -14.93
N GLU A 473 20.27 -7.31 -14.09
CA GLU A 473 20.47 -8.51 -13.26
C GLU A 473 19.41 -8.62 -12.16
N LEU A 474 19.03 -7.50 -11.54
CA LEU A 474 17.97 -7.47 -10.53
C LEU A 474 16.58 -7.73 -11.14
N GLU A 475 16.34 -7.26 -12.37
CA GLU A 475 15.15 -7.57 -13.15
C GLU A 475 15.06 -9.09 -13.42
N GLU A 476 16.13 -9.72 -13.90
CA GLU A 476 16.20 -11.15 -14.16
C GLU A 476 15.89 -11.98 -12.88
N LEU A 477 16.51 -11.61 -11.74
CA LEU A 477 16.23 -12.32 -10.47
C LEU A 477 14.81 -12.06 -9.95
N THR A 478 14.26 -10.87 -10.17
CA THR A 478 12.86 -10.58 -9.81
C THR A 478 11.90 -11.42 -10.64
N GLU A 479 12.11 -11.50 -11.95
CA GLU A 479 11.31 -12.36 -12.85
C GLU A 479 11.47 -13.84 -12.50
N ALA A 480 12.68 -14.27 -12.15
CA ALA A 480 12.96 -15.65 -11.76
C ALA A 480 12.14 -16.05 -10.51
N TYR A 481 12.13 -15.23 -9.43
CA TYR A 481 11.36 -15.58 -8.25
C TYR A 481 9.84 -15.48 -8.46
N LEU A 482 9.37 -14.55 -9.29
CA LEU A 482 7.95 -14.42 -9.63
C LEU A 482 7.43 -15.64 -10.42
N GLY A 483 8.28 -16.22 -11.27
CA GLY A 483 7.99 -17.42 -12.05
C GLY A 483 8.29 -18.74 -11.33
N ALA A 484 9.00 -18.70 -10.20
CA ALA A 484 9.42 -19.91 -9.48
C ALA A 484 8.25 -20.61 -8.78
N LYS A 485 8.29 -21.94 -8.80
CA LYS A 485 7.38 -22.81 -8.05
C LYS A 485 7.97 -23.18 -6.69
N ASP A 486 7.14 -23.72 -5.84
CA ASP A 486 7.34 -24.05 -4.43
C ASP A 486 8.77 -24.38 -3.99
N ASP A 487 9.37 -25.43 -4.51
CA ASP A 487 10.70 -25.90 -4.09
C ASP A 487 11.85 -24.98 -4.56
N ASP A 488 11.70 -24.34 -5.72
CA ASP A 488 12.71 -23.46 -6.31
C ASP A 488 12.56 -22.01 -5.82
N ARG A 489 11.40 -21.64 -5.28
CA ARG A 489 11.07 -20.27 -4.90
C ARG A 489 11.94 -19.74 -3.77
N ALA A 490 12.21 -20.54 -2.76
CA ALA A 490 13.02 -20.12 -1.61
C ALA A 490 14.44 -19.70 -2.04
N GLN A 491 15.07 -20.45 -2.95
CA GLN A 491 16.38 -20.10 -3.47
C GLN A 491 16.32 -18.85 -4.36
N ALA A 492 15.33 -18.74 -5.24
CA ALA A 492 15.16 -17.59 -6.12
C ALA A 492 14.92 -16.29 -5.32
N VAL A 493 14.12 -16.34 -4.25
CA VAL A 493 13.90 -15.20 -3.34
C VAL A 493 15.19 -14.84 -2.61
N ASN A 494 15.96 -15.82 -2.13
CA ASN A 494 17.23 -15.57 -1.46
C ASN A 494 18.22 -14.86 -2.40
N ASP A 495 18.40 -15.35 -3.62
CA ASP A 495 19.30 -14.77 -4.61
C ASP A 495 18.91 -13.33 -4.95
N TRP A 496 17.60 -13.09 -5.13
CA TRP A 496 17.06 -11.75 -5.36
C TRP A 496 17.33 -10.80 -4.18
N LEU A 497 17.04 -11.21 -2.94
CA LEU A 497 17.25 -10.38 -1.75
C LEU A 497 18.74 -10.11 -1.49
N GLN A 498 19.61 -11.07 -1.74
CA GLN A 498 21.06 -10.89 -1.62
C GLN A 498 21.56 -9.83 -2.61
N LEU A 499 21.16 -9.90 -3.87
CA LEU A 499 21.57 -8.90 -4.86
C LEU A 499 21.03 -7.51 -4.49
N LEU A 500 19.75 -7.42 -4.14
CA LEU A 500 19.12 -6.15 -3.79
C LEU A 500 19.80 -5.46 -2.60
N THR A 501 20.13 -6.20 -1.56
CA THR A 501 20.80 -5.65 -0.36
C THR A 501 22.27 -5.28 -0.61
N THR A 502 22.93 -5.92 -1.55
CA THR A 502 24.33 -5.59 -1.91
C THR A 502 24.44 -4.42 -2.87
N THR A 503 23.56 -4.31 -3.86
CA THR A 503 23.54 -3.18 -4.81
C THR A 503 22.90 -1.93 -4.21
N THR A 504 21.93 -2.11 -3.32
CA THR A 504 21.20 -1.05 -2.61
C THR A 504 20.75 0.08 -3.55
N VAL A 505 20.08 -0.28 -4.65
CA VAL A 505 19.51 0.71 -5.59
C VAL A 505 18.29 1.41 -4.99
N ILE A 506 17.61 0.73 -4.07
CA ILE A 506 16.61 1.28 -3.16
C ILE A 506 16.93 0.81 -1.74
N LEU A 507 16.61 1.65 -0.75
CA LEU A 507 16.79 1.35 0.67
C LEU A 507 15.43 1.39 1.36
N PRO A 508 14.81 0.23 1.65
CA PRO A 508 13.54 0.16 2.37
C PRO A 508 13.62 0.79 3.77
N VAL A 509 12.57 1.48 4.19
CA VAL A 509 12.47 2.11 5.51
C VAL A 509 11.37 1.46 6.35
N CYS A 510 10.13 1.51 5.89
CA CYS A 510 9.00 0.92 6.59
C CYS A 510 7.84 0.64 5.63
N PHE A 511 6.91 -0.22 6.06
CA PHE A 511 5.59 -0.34 5.48
C PHE A 511 4.60 0.48 6.29
N GLU A 512 3.83 1.31 5.65
CA GLU A 512 2.75 2.08 6.22
C GLU A 512 1.66 1.18 6.79
N THR A 513 0.97 1.63 7.84
CA THR A 513 -0.23 0.97 8.35
C THR A 513 -1.43 1.90 8.22
N ARG A 514 -2.63 1.32 8.19
CA ARG A 514 -3.89 2.04 8.30
C ARG A 514 -4.63 1.63 9.56
N GLU A 515 -5.60 2.42 9.97
CA GLU A 515 -6.43 2.16 11.12
C GLU A 515 -7.88 1.95 10.69
N VAL A 516 -8.51 0.89 11.20
CA VAL A 516 -9.98 0.81 11.24
C VAL A 516 -10.40 1.31 12.61
N ILE A 517 -11.24 2.33 12.61
CA ILE A 517 -11.69 3.00 13.82
C ILE A 517 -13.18 2.74 13.97
N SER A 518 -13.58 2.25 15.14
CA SER A 518 -14.98 2.10 15.55
C SER A 518 -15.16 2.67 16.95
N HIS A 519 -16.40 2.97 17.36
CA HIS A 519 -16.65 3.38 18.73
C HIS A 519 -16.34 2.25 19.71
N LEU A 520 -15.87 2.63 20.90
CA LEU A 520 -15.44 1.69 21.94
C LEU A 520 -16.60 0.75 22.33
N GLY A 521 -16.38 -0.56 22.18
CA GLY A 521 -17.31 -1.60 22.56
C GLY A 521 -18.44 -1.88 21.55
N VAL A 522 -18.48 -1.15 20.41
CA VAL A 522 -19.47 -1.41 19.35
C VAL A 522 -19.16 -2.69 18.59
N ILE A 523 -17.92 -2.93 18.23
CA ILE A 523 -17.52 -4.12 17.45
C ILE A 523 -16.50 -4.94 18.22
N SER A 524 -16.74 -6.24 18.35
CA SER A 524 -15.76 -7.22 18.82
C SER A 524 -15.59 -8.38 17.85
N GLY A 525 -14.45 -9.06 17.88
CA GLY A 525 -14.11 -10.16 16.97
C GLY A 525 -13.63 -9.73 15.58
N MET A 526 -13.42 -8.43 15.34
CA MET A 526 -12.94 -7.89 14.08
C MET A 526 -11.46 -8.21 13.84
N SER A 527 -11.12 -8.71 12.65
CA SER A 527 -9.76 -8.93 12.16
C SER A 527 -9.59 -8.38 10.74
N PRO A 528 -9.50 -7.04 10.58
CA PRO A 528 -9.44 -6.41 9.28
C PRO A 528 -8.09 -6.61 8.61
N ASN A 529 -8.06 -6.64 7.28
CA ASN A 529 -6.84 -6.57 6.48
C ASN A 529 -6.97 -5.51 5.37
N GLN A 530 -5.89 -5.22 4.64
CA GLN A 530 -5.88 -4.15 3.64
C GLN A 530 -6.82 -4.39 2.44
N TYR A 531 -7.22 -5.62 2.21
CA TYR A 531 -8.08 -6.00 1.08
C TYR A 531 -9.55 -6.09 1.49
N ASP A 532 -9.80 -6.44 2.77
CA ASP A 532 -11.15 -6.59 3.31
C ASP A 532 -11.19 -6.18 4.80
N VAL A 533 -11.82 -5.05 5.06
CA VAL A 533 -12.04 -4.54 6.43
C VAL A 533 -13.03 -5.43 7.19
N PHE A 534 -13.97 -6.04 6.48
CA PHE A 534 -15.00 -6.91 7.04
C PHE A 534 -14.61 -8.40 7.04
N ASN A 535 -13.32 -8.68 6.86
CA ASN A 535 -12.81 -10.03 6.94
C ASN A 535 -13.35 -10.76 8.17
N ASN A 536 -13.82 -11.99 7.97
CA ASN A 536 -14.42 -12.84 9.02
C ASN A 536 -15.65 -12.22 9.73
N ILE A 537 -16.49 -11.47 9.01
CA ILE A 537 -17.67 -10.77 9.58
C ILE A 537 -18.62 -11.70 10.33
N THR A 538 -18.70 -12.98 9.98
CA THR A 538 -19.53 -13.97 10.68
C THR A 538 -19.06 -14.28 12.11
N ALA A 539 -17.85 -13.88 12.48
CA ALA A 539 -17.33 -13.99 13.85
C ALA A 539 -17.48 -12.69 14.66
N TRP A 540 -17.98 -11.62 14.05
CA TRP A 540 -18.17 -10.36 14.75
C TRP A 540 -19.36 -10.40 15.71
N THR A 541 -19.24 -9.63 16.77
CA THR A 541 -20.38 -9.23 17.60
C THR A 541 -20.49 -7.72 17.51
N VAL A 542 -21.67 -7.22 17.13
CA VAL A 542 -21.97 -5.79 17.05
C VAL A 542 -22.98 -5.43 18.13
N ASN A 543 -22.62 -4.46 18.97
CA ASN A 543 -23.43 -3.95 20.06
C ASN A 543 -23.95 -2.56 19.67
N ILE A 544 -25.15 -2.51 19.15
CA ILE A 544 -25.91 -1.30 18.83
C ILE A 544 -27.08 -1.20 19.79
N GLY A 545 -27.09 -0.22 20.73
CA GLY A 545 -28.16 -0.01 21.71
C GLY A 545 -27.86 -0.47 23.13
#